data_0f75d16cec7cc30987ea9ec2113056fd
#
_entry.id   0f75d16cec7cc30987ea9ec2113056fd
#
_cell.length_a   1.000
_cell.length_b   1.000
_cell.length_c   1.000
_cell.angle_alpha   90.00
_cell.angle_beta   90.00
_cell.angle_gamma   90.00
#
_symmetry.space_group_name_H-M   'P 1'
#
loop_
_entity.id
_entity.type
_entity.pdbx_description
1 polymer ?
#
loop_
_entity_poly.entity_id
_entity_poly.type
_entity_poly.pdbx_seq_one_letter_code
_entity_poly.pdbx_strand_id
1 'polypeptide(L)'
;MWQGRKTGVFTDWKECEAQIKGFEDARYKSFDSLQEAEAAIQRNYWEFVAKKDSKPAVQEPPANVGRPIKNSVAVDAAWNTATGDMEYQGVYYATGDRIFLQGPFKDGTNNIGEFLAIVHALAYLQKKESDLPIYTDSKTAMAWIKKKHANTKLALTPRNKPLFEMLQRAERWLATNTYPNKILKWETEYWGENPADFGRK
;
A
#
# COMPACT_ATOMS: atom_id res chain seq x y z
N MET A 1 20.02 -16.65 -11.33
CA MET A 1 18.84 -17.16 -12.05
C MET A 1 18.93 -18.68 -12.16
N TRP A 2 17.92 -19.38 -11.63
CA TRP A 2 17.86 -20.85 -11.61
C TRP A 2 17.12 -21.44 -12.80
N GLN A 3 16.19 -20.66 -13.40
CA GLN A 3 15.41 -21.10 -14.56
C GLN A 3 15.13 -19.92 -15.48
N GLY A 4 15.46 -20.07 -16.76
CA GLY A 4 15.36 -19.12 -17.85
C GLY A 4 16.04 -19.69 -19.10
N ARG A 5 16.20 -18.90 -20.16
CA ARG A 5 16.89 -19.35 -21.38
C ARG A 5 18.35 -19.75 -21.11
N LYS A 6 19.03 -19.02 -20.21
CA LYS A 6 20.34 -19.39 -19.65
C LYS A 6 20.24 -19.27 -18.14
N THR A 7 20.81 -20.21 -17.42
CA THR A 7 20.93 -20.19 -15.95
C THR A 7 22.30 -19.64 -15.55
N GLY A 8 22.39 -19.03 -14.38
CA GLY A 8 23.65 -18.48 -13.88
C GLY A 8 23.46 -17.17 -13.09
N VAL A 9 24.58 -16.55 -12.74
CA VAL A 9 24.64 -15.24 -12.11
C VAL A 9 24.82 -14.17 -13.19
N PHE A 10 24.02 -13.12 -13.14
CA PHE A 10 24.06 -11.97 -14.04
C PHE A 10 24.32 -10.72 -13.19
N THR A 11 25.26 -9.90 -13.59
CA THR A 11 25.61 -8.64 -12.92
C THR A 11 24.89 -7.43 -13.53
N ASP A 12 24.29 -7.61 -14.69
CA ASP A 12 23.48 -6.60 -15.37
C ASP A 12 22.03 -7.07 -15.51
N TRP A 13 21.09 -6.17 -15.20
CA TRP A 13 19.66 -6.48 -15.26
C TRP A 13 19.18 -6.73 -16.69
N LYS A 14 19.70 -5.99 -17.69
CA LYS A 14 19.28 -6.16 -19.09
C LYS A 14 19.64 -7.55 -19.62
N GLU A 15 20.82 -8.06 -19.24
CA GLU A 15 21.23 -9.42 -19.57
C GLU A 15 20.33 -10.46 -18.92
N CYS A 16 20.00 -10.27 -17.64
CA CYS A 16 19.09 -11.14 -16.91
C CYS A 16 17.67 -11.09 -17.51
N GLU A 17 17.15 -9.91 -17.77
CA GLU A 17 15.83 -9.70 -18.37
C GLU A 17 15.68 -10.38 -19.74
N ALA A 18 16.71 -10.35 -20.57
CA ALA A 18 16.73 -11.03 -21.86
C ALA A 18 16.53 -12.54 -21.74
N GLN A 19 16.90 -13.15 -20.59
CA GLN A 19 16.75 -14.58 -20.36
C GLN A 19 15.38 -14.97 -19.81
N ILE A 20 14.62 -14.02 -19.24
CA ILE A 20 13.32 -14.28 -18.62
C ILE A 20 12.15 -13.76 -19.45
N LYS A 21 12.35 -12.75 -20.30
CA LYS A 21 11.29 -12.14 -21.11
C LYS A 21 10.63 -13.17 -22.03
N GLY A 22 9.34 -13.47 -21.75
CA GLY A 22 8.58 -14.47 -22.51
C GLY A 22 9.00 -15.93 -22.24
N PHE A 23 9.70 -16.19 -21.14
CA PHE A 23 10.02 -17.53 -20.67
C PHE A 23 9.05 -17.90 -19.52
N GLU A 24 8.24 -18.92 -19.72
CA GLU A 24 7.31 -19.42 -18.70
C GLU A 24 8.07 -20.02 -17.52
N ASP A 25 7.58 -19.77 -16.30
CA ASP A 25 8.17 -20.27 -15.04
C ASP A 25 9.62 -19.85 -14.78
N ALA A 26 10.03 -18.67 -15.23
CA ALA A 26 11.34 -18.13 -14.93
C ALA A 26 11.56 -18.01 -13.42
N ARG A 27 12.72 -18.50 -12.92
CA ARG A 27 13.09 -18.48 -11.50
C ARG A 27 14.36 -17.69 -11.31
N TYR A 28 14.24 -16.53 -10.74
CA TYR A 28 15.35 -15.61 -10.50
C TYR A 28 15.15 -14.83 -9.20
N LYS A 29 16.23 -14.30 -8.66
CA LYS A 29 16.24 -13.43 -7.49
C LYS A 29 17.47 -12.52 -7.53
N SER A 30 17.32 -11.27 -7.06
CA SER A 30 18.43 -10.34 -6.84
C SER A 30 19.08 -10.60 -5.47
N PHE A 31 20.37 -10.32 -5.37
CA PHE A 31 21.18 -10.36 -4.16
C PHE A 31 22.00 -9.08 -4.06
N ASP A 32 22.39 -8.70 -2.87
CA ASP A 32 23.12 -7.44 -2.62
C ASP A 32 24.62 -7.55 -2.98
N SER A 33 25.12 -8.78 -3.11
CA SER A 33 26.51 -9.03 -3.52
C SER A 33 26.66 -10.19 -4.51
N LEU A 34 27.75 -10.15 -5.30
CA LEU A 34 28.10 -11.21 -6.25
C LEU A 34 28.35 -12.53 -5.51
N GLN A 35 29.05 -12.50 -4.37
CA GLN A 35 29.34 -13.67 -3.57
C GLN A 35 28.08 -14.38 -3.08
N GLU A 36 27.07 -13.61 -2.62
CA GLU A 36 25.77 -14.17 -2.23
C GLU A 36 25.05 -14.80 -3.42
N ALA A 37 25.09 -14.17 -4.58
CA ALA A 37 24.46 -14.68 -5.79
C ALA A 37 25.12 -16.00 -6.25
N GLU A 38 26.44 -16.08 -6.20
CA GLU A 38 27.22 -17.30 -6.54
C GLU A 38 26.99 -18.44 -5.55
N ALA A 39 26.95 -18.15 -4.28
CA ALA A 39 26.61 -19.14 -3.26
C ALA A 39 25.15 -19.61 -3.39
N ALA A 40 24.24 -18.70 -3.72
CA ALA A 40 22.82 -19.01 -3.85
C ALA A 40 22.52 -19.87 -5.08
N ILE A 41 23.18 -19.67 -6.23
CA ILE A 41 22.91 -20.43 -7.46
C ILE A 41 23.24 -21.92 -7.31
N GLN A 42 24.13 -22.28 -6.39
CA GLN A 42 24.49 -23.67 -6.06
C GLN A 42 23.43 -24.37 -5.19
N ARG A 43 22.46 -23.63 -4.67
CA ARG A 43 21.41 -24.12 -3.77
C ARG A 43 20.06 -24.10 -4.46
N ASN A 44 19.07 -24.76 -3.84
CA ASN A 44 17.72 -24.82 -4.42
C ASN A 44 17.04 -23.47 -4.36
N TYR A 45 16.44 -23.02 -5.47
CA TYR A 45 15.66 -21.78 -5.57
C TYR A 45 14.63 -21.63 -4.45
N TRP A 46 13.94 -22.72 -4.09
CA TRP A 46 12.90 -22.71 -3.05
C TRP A 46 13.42 -22.36 -1.66
N GLU A 47 14.69 -22.57 -1.37
CA GLU A 47 15.30 -22.15 -0.10
C GLU A 47 15.32 -20.62 0.07
N PHE A 48 15.30 -19.92 -1.04
CA PHE A 48 15.33 -18.45 -1.08
C PHE A 48 13.94 -17.83 -1.25
N VAL A 49 12.95 -18.59 -1.71
CA VAL A 49 11.57 -18.14 -1.95
C VAL A 49 10.66 -18.52 -0.79
N ALA A 50 10.85 -19.71 -0.20
CA ALA A 50 10.07 -20.19 0.95
C ALA A 50 10.18 -19.28 2.21
N LYS A 51 11.16 -18.38 2.25
CA LYS A 51 11.23 -17.36 3.30
C LYS A 51 10.27 -16.17 3.11
N LYS A 52 9.48 -16.12 2.03
CA LYS A 52 8.48 -15.06 1.82
C LYS A 52 7.19 -15.26 2.62
N ASP A 53 6.96 -16.46 3.15
CA ASP A 53 5.81 -16.77 4.01
C ASP A 53 6.11 -16.70 5.52
N SER A 54 7.36 -16.47 5.90
CA SER A 54 7.63 -15.97 7.24
C SER A 54 7.24 -14.48 7.26
N LYS A 55 6.03 -14.18 7.75
CA LYS A 55 5.74 -12.84 8.27
C LYS A 55 7.01 -12.40 9.02
N PRO A 56 7.61 -11.24 8.71
CA PRO A 56 8.76 -10.79 9.49
C PRO A 56 8.37 -10.92 10.96
N ALA A 57 9.21 -11.54 11.76
CA ALA A 57 8.96 -11.65 13.19
C ALA A 57 8.67 -10.24 13.65
N VAL A 58 7.43 -10.01 14.15
CA VAL A 58 7.00 -8.70 14.61
C VAL A 58 8.02 -8.30 15.66
N GLN A 59 8.86 -7.33 15.33
CA GLN A 59 9.86 -6.83 16.28
C GLN A 59 9.11 -6.23 17.45
N GLU A 60 9.59 -6.44 18.67
CA GLU A 60 9.01 -5.75 19.82
C GLU A 60 9.09 -4.24 19.55
N PRO A 61 7.94 -3.54 19.60
CA PRO A 61 7.95 -2.12 19.29
C PRO A 61 8.82 -1.39 20.30
N PRO A 62 9.66 -0.44 19.86
CA PRO A 62 10.41 0.41 20.78
C PRO A 62 9.44 1.14 21.72
N ALA A 63 9.90 1.53 22.90
CA ALA A 63 9.07 2.08 23.98
C ALA A 63 8.19 3.27 23.56
N ASN A 64 8.54 3.96 22.49
CA ASN A 64 7.77 5.08 21.92
C ASN A 64 6.69 4.64 20.90
N VAL A 65 6.67 3.37 20.51
CA VAL A 65 5.65 2.79 19.62
C VAL A 65 4.73 1.91 20.48
N GLY A 66 3.62 2.47 20.92
CA GLY A 66 2.61 1.75 21.71
C GLY A 66 1.89 0.67 20.90
N ARG A 67 0.90 0.03 21.51
CA ARG A 67 -0.03 -0.86 20.80
C ARG A 67 -1.07 -0.02 20.04
N PRO A 68 -1.58 -0.51 18.88
CA PRO A 68 -2.63 0.21 18.18
C PRO A 68 -3.92 0.27 18.98
N ILE A 69 -4.62 1.40 18.88
CA ILE A 69 -5.91 1.62 19.56
C ILE A 69 -6.95 0.74 18.87
N LYS A 70 -7.50 -0.24 19.57
CA LYS A 70 -8.48 -1.17 19.00
C LYS A 70 -9.75 -0.47 18.49
N ASN A 71 -10.28 0.46 19.28
CA ASN A 71 -11.47 1.23 18.89
C ASN A 71 -11.04 2.35 17.93
N SER A 72 -10.86 2.02 16.67
CA SER A 72 -10.37 2.89 15.62
C SER A 72 -10.83 2.40 14.25
N VAL A 73 -10.66 3.25 13.25
CA VAL A 73 -10.84 2.94 11.83
C VAL A 73 -9.47 2.80 11.18
N ALA A 74 -9.24 1.76 10.41
CA ALA A 74 -8.08 1.63 9.55
C ALA A 74 -8.51 1.86 8.10
N VAL A 75 -7.66 2.54 7.32
CA VAL A 75 -7.91 2.81 5.90
C VAL A 75 -6.70 2.43 5.05
N ASP A 76 -6.97 2.00 3.82
CA ASP A 76 -5.94 1.62 2.85
C ASP A 76 -6.46 1.76 1.43
N ALA A 77 -5.54 1.71 0.46
CA ALA A 77 -5.84 1.70 -0.96
C ALA A 77 -5.07 0.58 -1.67
N ALA A 78 -5.65 0.10 -2.76
CA ALA A 78 -5.00 -0.82 -3.67
C ALA A 78 -4.94 -0.21 -5.08
N TRP A 79 -3.80 -0.36 -5.71
CA TRP A 79 -3.57 0.10 -7.07
C TRP A 79 -3.02 -1.03 -7.92
N ASN A 80 -3.74 -1.38 -8.98
CA ASN A 80 -3.28 -2.34 -9.96
C ASN A 80 -2.43 -1.62 -11.02
N THR A 81 -1.13 -1.81 -10.98
CA THR A 81 -0.18 -1.16 -11.90
C THR A 81 -0.34 -1.60 -13.36
N ALA A 82 -0.90 -2.79 -13.61
CA ALA A 82 -1.12 -3.31 -14.96
C ALA A 82 -2.35 -2.69 -15.64
N THR A 83 -3.44 -2.46 -14.88
CA THR A 83 -4.69 -1.90 -15.41
C THR A 83 -4.88 -0.41 -15.11
N GLY A 84 -4.14 0.14 -14.16
CA GLY A 84 -4.31 1.49 -13.63
C GLY A 84 -5.50 1.63 -12.69
N ASP A 85 -6.19 0.53 -12.35
CA ASP A 85 -7.35 0.55 -11.47
C ASP A 85 -6.93 0.78 -10.02
N MET A 86 -7.64 1.70 -9.35
CA MET A 86 -7.41 2.04 -7.95
C MET A 86 -8.71 1.90 -7.16
N GLU A 87 -8.60 1.28 -6.00
CA GLU A 87 -9.68 1.12 -5.02
C GLU A 87 -9.20 1.58 -3.65
N TYR A 88 -10.12 1.93 -2.77
CA TYR A 88 -9.79 2.20 -1.37
C TYR A 88 -10.91 1.76 -0.44
N GLN A 89 -10.56 1.44 0.80
CA GLN A 89 -11.50 0.97 1.81
C GLN A 89 -11.18 1.48 3.20
N GLY A 90 -12.17 1.34 4.07
CA GLY A 90 -12.04 1.54 5.51
C GLY A 90 -12.69 0.40 6.27
N VAL A 91 -12.09 0.01 7.39
CA VAL A 91 -12.58 -1.05 8.27
C VAL A 91 -12.54 -0.60 9.73
N TYR A 92 -13.42 -1.11 10.56
CA TYR A 92 -13.28 -1.02 12.01
C TYR A 92 -12.19 -1.99 12.47
N TYR A 93 -11.13 -1.47 13.10
CA TYR A 93 -10.03 -2.33 13.53
C TYR A 93 -10.44 -3.37 14.57
N ALA A 94 -11.34 -3.04 15.47
CA ALA A 94 -11.77 -3.95 16.54
C ALA A 94 -12.46 -5.22 16.02
N THR A 95 -13.25 -5.11 14.95
CA THR A 95 -14.10 -6.19 14.42
C THR A 95 -13.65 -6.69 13.04
N GLY A 96 -12.88 -5.88 12.31
CA GLY A 96 -12.54 -6.14 10.92
C GLY A 96 -13.69 -5.82 9.93
N ASP A 97 -14.80 -5.28 10.41
CA ASP A 97 -15.96 -4.97 9.57
C ASP A 97 -15.63 -3.83 8.60
N ARG A 98 -15.88 -4.07 7.32
CA ARG A 98 -15.72 -3.05 6.28
C ARG A 98 -16.83 -2.02 6.39
N ILE A 99 -16.45 -0.75 6.57
CA ILE A 99 -17.39 0.37 6.65
C ILE A 99 -17.63 1.06 5.31
N PHE A 100 -16.64 1.00 4.41
CA PHE A 100 -16.79 1.41 3.01
C PHE A 100 -15.75 0.75 2.11
N LEU A 101 -16.10 0.62 0.84
CA LEU A 101 -15.24 0.28 -0.29
C LEU A 101 -15.63 1.15 -1.47
N GLN A 102 -14.65 1.74 -2.13
CA GLN A 102 -14.84 2.61 -3.29
C GLN A 102 -13.90 2.24 -4.42
N GLY A 103 -14.39 2.30 -5.62
CA GLY A 103 -13.69 1.95 -6.85
C GLY A 103 -14.34 0.77 -7.59
N PRO A 104 -13.69 0.21 -8.61
CA PRO A 104 -12.40 0.65 -9.15
C PRO A 104 -12.48 1.99 -9.91
N PHE A 105 -11.53 2.88 -9.66
CA PHE A 105 -11.31 4.12 -10.42
C PHE A 105 -10.22 3.89 -11.46
N LYS A 106 -10.46 4.30 -12.69
CA LYS A 106 -9.51 4.13 -13.78
C LYS A 106 -8.35 5.12 -13.69
N ASP A 107 -7.16 4.66 -14.09
CA ASP A 107 -5.94 5.46 -14.18
C ASP A 107 -5.67 6.27 -12.89
N GLY A 108 -5.85 5.62 -11.74
CA GLY A 108 -5.58 6.17 -10.42
C GLY A 108 -4.13 5.93 -9.96
N THR A 109 -3.84 6.33 -8.73
CA THR A 109 -2.59 6.01 -8.04
C THR A 109 -2.85 5.65 -6.60
N ASN A 110 -1.96 4.85 -5.99
CA ASN A 110 -2.10 4.45 -4.60
C ASN A 110 -2.21 5.66 -3.66
N ASN A 111 -1.35 6.66 -3.81
CA ASN A 111 -1.36 7.86 -2.95
C ASN A 111 -2.69 8.62 -3.00
N ILE A 112 -3.34 8.71 -4.17
CA ILE A 112 -4.67 9.33 -4.29
C ILE A 112 -5.71 8.48 -3.55
N GLY A 113 -5.68 7.17 -3.71
CA GLY A 113 -6.58 6.25 -3.01
C GLY A 113 -6.47 6.37 -1.50
N GLU A 114 -5.27 6.37 -0.96
CA GLU A 114 -5.00 6.53 0.46
C GLU A 114 -5.48 7.88 1.01
N PHE A 115 -5.26 8.97 0.26
CA PHE A 115 -5.78 10.29 0.62
C PHE A 115 -7.30 10.29 0.66
N LEU A 116 -7.96 9.77 -0.38
CA LEU A 116 -9.42 9.67 -0.45
C LEU A 116 -9.99 8.79 0.65
N ALA A 117 -9.31 7.69 1.00
CA ALA A 117 -9.71 6.79 2.07
C ALA A 117 -9.78 7.51 3.43
N ILE A 118 -8.76 8.33 3.75
CA ILE A 118 -8.75 9.14 4.97
C ILE A 118 -9.90 10.15 4.98
N VAL A 119 -10.09 10.90 3.89
CA VAL A 119 -11.16 11.91 3.83
C VAL A 119 -12.55 11.26 3.93
N HIS A 120 -12.72 10.10 3.28
CA HIS A 120 -13.97 9.34 3.38
C HIS A 120 -14.24 8.88 4.82
N ALA A 121 -13.22 8.35 5.51
CA ALA A 121 -13.34 7.96 6.91
C ALA A 121 -13.69 9.15 7.80
N LEU A 122 -13.04 10.32 7.61
CA LEU A 122 -13.36 11.54 8.35
C LEU A 122 -14.83 11.96 8.14
N ALA A 123 -15.30 12.00 6.88
CA ALA A 123 -16.68 12.37 6.55
C ALA A 123 -17.69 11.35 7.09
N TYR A 124 -17.34 10.05 7.06
CA TYR A 124 -18.16 8.99 7.64
C TYR A 124 -18.29 9.13 9.16
N LEU A 125 -17.16 9.33 9.87
CA LEU A 125 -17.14 9.48 11.32
C LEU A 125 -17.86 10.77 11.77
N GLN A 126 -17.73 11.85 11.02
CA GLN A 126 -18.48 13.08 11.30
C GLN A 126 -20.01 12.86 11.24
N LYS A 127 -20.52 12.12 10.25
CA LYS A 127 -21.93 11.75 10.15
C LYS A 127 -22.40 10.84 11.30
N LYS A 128 -21.46 10.12 11.93
CA LYS A 128 -21.71 9.24 13.06
C LYS A 128 -21.46 9.92 14.41
N GLU A 129 -21.11 11.22 14.40
CA GLU A 129 -20.74 11.99 15.58
C GLU A 129 -19.66 11.29 16.42
N SER A 130 -18.69 10.66 15.73
CA SER A 130 -17.65 9.83 16.31
C SER A 130 -16.28 10.48 16.20
N ASP A 131 -15.51 10.44 17.28
CA ASP A 131 -14.14 10.96 17.40
C ASP A 131 -13.06 9.90 17.25
N LEU A 132 -13.42 8.69 16.79
CA LEU A 132 -12.50 7.57 16.64
C LEU A 132 -11.27 7.97 15.83
N PRO A 133 -10.07 7.54 16.24
CA PRO A 133 -8.87 7.77 15.45
C PRO A 133 -8.87 6.93 14.17
N ILE A 134 -8.19 7.46 13.15
CA ILE A 134 -8.04 6.82 11.84
C ILE A 134 -6.57 6.43 11.68
N TYR A 135 -6.32 5.17 11.35
CA TYR A 135 -5.00 4.65 11.00
C TYR A 135 -4.82 4.55 9.49
N THR A 136 -3.65 4.92 9.03
CA THR A 136 -3.13 4.70 7.67
C THR A 136 -1.64 4.42 7.73
N ASP A 137 -1.10 3.63 6.83
CA ASP A 137 0.34 3.43 6.67
C ASP A 137 1.00 4.42 5.71
N SER A 138 0.21 5.29 5.08
CA SER A 138 0.68 6.30 4.12
C SER A 138 1.12 7.61 4.76
N LYS A 139 2.43 7.82 4.89
CA LYS A 139 2.99 9.13 5.28
C LYS A 139 2.65 10.24 4.27
N THR A 140 2.58 9.88 2.98
CA THR A 140 2.23 10.81 1.90
C THR A 140 0.80 11.32 2.05
N ALA A 141 -0.17 10.44 2.24
CA ALA A 141 -1.56 10.82 2.44
C ALA A 141 -1.73 11.68 3.70
N MET A 142 -1.07 11.31 4.81
CA MET A 142 -1.08 12.13 6.04
C MET A 142 -0.55 13.55 5.80
N ALA A 143 0.52 13.69 5.00
CA ALA A 143 1.06 15.01 4.64
C ALA A 143 0.09 15.82 3.76
N TRP A 144 -0.62 15.17 2.85
CA TRP A 144 -1.63 15.81 2.00
C TRP A 144 -2.86 16.26 2.81
N ILE A 145 -3.29 15.46 3.77
CA ILE A 145 -4.38 15.85 4.68
C ILE A 145 -4.01 17.13 5.47
N LYS A 146 -2.78 17.21 6.00
CA LYS A 146 -2.31 18.42 6.71
C LYS A 146 -2.31 19.66 5.82
N LYS A 147 -1.99 19.49 4.53
CA LYS A 147 -2.01 20.57 3.51
C LYS A 147 -3.42 20.83 2.95
N LYS A 148 -4.40 19.97 3.25
CA LYS A 148 -5.74 19.96 2.68
C LYS A 148 -5.74 19.90 1.14
N HIS A 149 -4.67 19.34 0.56
CA HIS A 149 -4.42 19.28 -0.87
C HIS A 149 -3.60 18.07 -1.26
N ALA A 150 -4.04 17.35 -2.30
CA ALA A 150 -3.35 16.20 -2.87
C ALA A 150 -2.33 16.66 -3.91
N ASN A 151 -1.05 16.63 -3.55
CA ASN A 151 0.03 17.05 -4.43
C ASN A 151 0.40 15.92 -5.42
N THR A 152 -0.55 15.59 -6.31
CA THR A 152 -0.37 14.56 -7.33
C THR A 152 0.19 15.15 -8.63
N LYS A 153 1.01 14.35 -9.34
CA LYS A 153 1.47 14.64 -10.71
C LYS A 153 0.65 13.91 -11.77
N LEU A 154 -0.42 13.21 -11.36
CA LEU A 154 -1.28 12.50 -12.28
C LEU A 154 -1.96 13.48 -13.22
N ALA A 155 -1.84 13.28 -14.54
CA ALA A 155 -2.51 14.09 -15.53
C ALA A 155 -4.01 13.75 -15.60
N LEU A 156 -4.85 14.77 -15.73
CA LEU A 156 -6.28 14.60 -15.98
C LEU A 156 -6.51 14.02 -17.38
N THR A 157 -7.28 12.96 -17.46
CA THR A 157 -7.72 12.33 -18.71
C THR A 157 -9.24 12.10 -18.68
N PRO A 158 -9.88 11.84 -19.82
CA PRO A 158 -11.30 11.48 -19.82
C PRO A 158 -11.63 10.24 -18.96
N ARG A 159 -10.69 9.29 -18.85
CA ARG A 159 -10.87 8.04 -18.10
C ARG A 159 -10.84 8.25 -16.59
N ASN A 160 -9.98 9.16 -16.09
CA ASN A 160 -9.84 9.41 -14.66
C ASN A 160 -10.59 10.67 -14.18
N LYS A 161 -11.38 11.31 -15.04
CA LYS A 161 -12.17 12.49 -14.68
C LYS A 161 -13.03 12.28 -13.41
N PRO A 162 -13.75 11.15 -13.23
CA PRO A 162 -14.51 10.90 -12.01
C PRO A 162 -13.64 10.88 -10.75
N LEU A 163 -12.41 10.39 -10.84
CA LEU A 163 -11.45 10.40 -9.75
C LEU A 163 -11.03 11.83 -9.38
N PHE A 164 -10.75 12.68 -10.37
CA PHE A 164 -10.41 14.07 -10.13
C PHE A 164 -11.57 14.88 -9.54
N GLU A 165 -12.80 14.60 -9.96
CA GLU A 165 -14.01 15.22 -9.36
C GLU A 165 -14.15 14.81 -7.89
N MET A 166 -13.85 13.55 -7.55
CA MET A 166 -13.84 13.08 -6.18
C MET A 166 -12.72 13.73 -5.37
N LEU A 167 -11.52 13.85 -5.95
CA LEU A 167 -10.38 14.52 -5.32
C LEU A 167 -10.70 15.97 -4.96
N GLN A 168 -11.28 16.74 -5.89
CA GLN A 168 -11.72 18.11 -5.66
C GLN A 168 -12.80 18.20 -4.56
N ARG A 169 -13.73 17.25 -4.52
CA ARG A 169 -14.73 17.20 -3.43
C ARG A 169 -14.07 16.93 -2.08
N ALA A 170 -13.09 16.03 -2.03
CA ALA A 170 -12.35 15.71 -0.81
C ALA A 170 -11.56 16.92 -0.30
N GLU A 171 -10.86 17.64 -1.17
CA GLU A 171 -10.15 18.88 -0.83
C GLU A 171 -11.08 19.97 -0.34
N ARG A 172 -12.22 20.15 -1.01
CA ARG A 172 -13.25 21.10 -0.59
C ARG A 172 -13.82 20.74 0.78
N TRP A 173 -14.07 19.44 1.01
CA TRP A 173 -14.54 18.97 2.31
C TRP A 173 -13.54 19.29 3.42
N LEU A 174 -12.25 19.03 3.22
CA LEU A 174 -11.19 19.38 4.17
C LEU A 174 -11.07 20.89 4.42
N ALA A 175 -11.32 21.70 3.40
CA ALA A 175 -11.28 23.17 3.53
C ALA A 175 -12.43 23.71 4.38
N THR A 176 -13.62 23.11 4.29
CA THR A 176 -14.87 23.62 4.86
C THR A 176 -15.31 22.91 6.14
N ASN A 177 -14.65 21.82 6.52
CA ASN A 177 -14.99 21.05 7.72
C ASN A 177 -13.84 21.01 8.73
N THR A 178 -14.21 20.87 9.99
CA THR A 178 -13.32 20.55 11.10
C THR A 178 -13.66 19.17 11.64
N TYR A 179 -12.71 18.47 12.21
CA TYR A 179 -12.88 17.14 12.74
C TYR A 179 -12.00 16.92 13.99
N PRO A 180 -12.51 16.23 15.02
CA PRO A 180 -11.73 15.91 16.21
C PRO A 180 -10.81 14.68 16.02
N ASN A 181 -11.04 13.91 14.97
CA ASN A 181 -10.39 12.61 14.73
C ASN A 181 -8.89 12.75 14.53
N LYS A 182 -8.11 11.99 15.30
CA LYS A 182 -6.66 11.89 15.12
C LYS A 182 -6.34 10.96 13.93
N ILE A 183 -5.47 11.41 13.05
CA ILE A 183 -4.94 10.57 11.96
C ILE A 183 -3.58 10.07 12.41
N LEU A 184 -3.46 8.76 12.54
CA LEU A 184 -2.32 8.07 13.13
C LEU A 184 -1.66 7.17 12.09
N LYS A 185 -0.33 7.02 12.21
CA LYS A 185 0.44 6.10 11.38
C LYS A 185 0.20 4.66 11.87
N TRP A 186 -0.13 3.76 10.96
CA TRP A 186 -0.05 2.33 11.20
C TRP A 186 1.40 1.86 11.06
N GLU A 187 1.96 1.29 12.11
CA GLU A 187 3.35 0.86 12.14
C GLU A 187 3.48 -0.60 11.70
N THR A 188 3.47 -0.81 10.38
CA THR A 188 3.47 -2.15 9.75
C THR A 188 4.63 -3.03 10.22
N GLU A 189 5.79 -2.43 10.50
CA GLU A 189 6.97 -3.15 10.99
C GLU A 189 6.73 -3.84 12.33
N TYR A 190 5.90 -3.24 13.20
CA TYR A 190 5.65 -3.71 14.57
C TYR A 190 4.29 -4.37 14.75
N TRP A 191 3.28 -3.93 13.99
CA TRP A 191 1.91 -4.38 14.19
C TRP A 191 1.41 -5.33 13.10
N GLY A 192 2.26 -5.60 12.08
CA GLY A 192 1.88 -6.38 10.91
C GLY A 192 1.09 -5.57 9.89
N GLU A 193 0.46 -6.25 8.95
CA GLU A 193 -0.28 -5.60 7.86
C GLU A 193 -1.41 -4.72 8.37
N ASN A 194 -1.70 -3.64 7.63
CA ASN A 194 -2.82 -2.76 7.92
C ASN A 194 -4.13 -3.56 7.88
N PRO A 195 -5.03 -3.44 8.89
CA PRO A 195 -6.31 -4.16 8.88
C PRO A 195 -7.18 -3.89 7.65
N ALA A 196 -6.97 -2.75 6.98
CA ALA A 196 -7.65 -2.41 5.73
C ALA A 196 -6.90 -2.89 4.47
N ASP A 197 -5.75 -3.59 4.60
CA ASP A 197 -5.01 -4.13 3.44
C ASP A 197 -5.91 -5.03 2.59
N PHE A 198 -5.79 -4.92 1.27
CA PHE A 198 -6.62 -5.68 0.34
C PHE A 198 -6.20 -7.14 0.19
N GLY A 199 -5.06 -7.54 0.75
CA GLY A 199 -4.52 -8.91 0.63
C GLY A 199 -4.17 -9.32 -0.80
N ARG A 200 -4.07 -8.36 -1.72
CA ARG A 200 -3.71 -8.60 -3.13
C ARG A 200 -2.23 -8.29 -3.30
N LYS A 201 -1.41 -9.32 -3.15
CA LYS A 201 0.04 -9.24 -3.42
C LYS A 201 0.39 -10.17 -4.56
#